data_1de927faa2746b7d44020c36b0ac529f
#
_entry.id   1de927faa2746b7d44020c36b0ac529f
#
_cell.length_a   1.000
_cell.length_b   1.000
_cell.length_c   1.000
_cell.angle_alpha   90.00
_cell.angle_beta   90.00
_cell.angle_gamma   90.00
#
_symmetry.space_group_name_H-M   'P 1'
#
loop_
_entity.id
_entity.type
_entity.pdbx_description
1 polymer ?
#
loop_
_entity_poly.entity_id
_entity_poly.type
_entity_poly.pdbx_seq_one_letter_code
_entity_poly.pdbx_strand_id
1 'polypeptide(L)'
;MLLLRICSLLLLCASAVAASAGPVDAGGAVGKHLPFNGSKAQYLPTPNFSSSAQRPLPAIKVDPSGKAYTTNILKQQLANELNLPIRDFRIVDPSFPSQIQTTFTSRPNAILFCIENIKVVVQRDEALIFSPFQPEVQEFVPVLQQQLTQAVGDTATGRFEHVVLEAALNVVCSSLLRRVRALSPVVSSVLDGLRAESRGLDVIITQVDELLPLKNKIDELRKRVKEIKRAITDILNNDGDMAMMYLPPPAAEGPAAPAEEVVQAAFVYHGFKKRGLNGEIIDTMNLEMLFENYLNEIEWIASELEEMHDEIINTEENVVLQLDLLRNRILRFELFLSISSFVVTYGTLIAGLFGMNLLSHFEQNGFFFYAITALIVSSMGSIFVAFTRYGRREKLF
;
A
#
# COMPACT_ATOMS: atom_id res chain seq x y z
N MET A 1 -48.87 -23.15 44.75
CA MET A 1 -47.76 -22.75 45.63
C MET A 1 -46.51 -23.64 45.51
N LEU A 2 -46.67 -24.97 45.33
CA LEU A 2 -45.50 -25.87 45.19
C LEU A 2 -44.72 -25.63 43.88
N LEU A 3 -45.39 -25.36 42.76
CA LEU A 3 -44.77 -25.06 41.44
C LEU A 3 -43.92 -23.77 41.42
N LEU A 4 -44.35 -22.76 42.18
CA LEU A 4 -43.56 -21.52 42.31
C LEU A 4 -42.28 -21.72 43.15
N ARG A 5 -42.29 -22.64 44.14
CA ARG A 5 -41.10 -22.99 44.91
C ARG A 5 -40.10 -23.84 44.12
N ILE A 6 -40.60 -24.74 43.26
CA ILE A 6 -39.75 -25.55 42.39
C ILE A 6 -39.09 -24.68 41.31
N CYS A 7 -39.80 -23.68 40.71
CA CYS A 7 -39.24 -22.72 39.81
C CYS A 7 -38.16 -21.84 40.47
N SER A 8 -38.39 -21.44 41.73
CA SER A 8 -37.41 -20.65 42.49
C SER A 8 -36.15 -21.47 42.82
N LEU A 9 -36.29 -22.75 43.10
CA LEU A 9 -35.15 -23.68 43.35
C LEU A 9 -34.34 -23.96 42.06
N LEU A 10 -35.02 -24.11 40.93
CA LEU A 10 -34.36 -24.28 39.61
C LEU A 10 -33.63 -23.03 39.15
N LEU A 11 -34.17 -21.83 39.42
CA LEU A 11 -33.47 -20.58 39.20
C LEU A 11 -32.23 -20.40 40.08
N LEU A 12 -32.28 -20.87 41.32
CA LEU A 12 -31.13 -20.90 42.24
C LEU A 12 -30.05 -21.90 41.82
N CYS A 13 -30.43 -23.08 41.29
CA CYS A 13 -29.45 -24.01 40.69
C CYS A 13 -28.82 -23.48 39.41
N ALA A 14 -29.58 -22.79 38.56
CA ALA A 14 -29.03 -22.15 37.33
C ALA A 14 -28.03 -21.03 37.66
N SER A 15 -28.28 -20.27 38.75
CA SER A 15 -27.34 -19.26 39.22
C SER A 15 -26.07 -19.85 39.86
N ALA A 16 -26.16 -21.04 40.45
CA ALA A 16 -24.98 -21.71 41.01
C ALA A 16 -24.06 -22.32 39.95
N VAL A 17 -24.61 -22.75 38.81
CA VAL A 17 -23.80 -23.22 37.65
C VAL A 17 -23.13 -22.04 36.91
N ALA A 18 -23.78 -20.87 36.86
CA ALA A 18 -23.18 -19.66 36.30
C ALA A 18 -22.05 -19.07 37.18
N ALA A 19 -22.05 -19.37 38.48
CA ALA A 19 -21.02 -18.92 39.41
C ALA A 19 -19.75 -19.79 39.41
N SER A 20 -19.74 -20.95 38.74
CA SER A 20 -18.57 -21.82 38.63
C SER A 20 -17.68 -21.57 37.42
N ALA A 21 -18.12 -20.71 36.50
CA ALA A 21 -17.26 -20.19 35.44
C ALA A 21 -16.46 -18.99 36.00
N GLY A 22 -15.31 -19.28 36.62
CA GLY A 22 -14.40 -18.26 37.10
C GLY A 22 -13.94 -17.34 35.94
N PRO A 23 -13.63 -16.07 36.25
CA PRO A 23 -13.13 -15.14 35.27
C PRO A 23 -11.80 -15.65 34.72
N VAL A 24 -11.72 -15.72 33.39
CA VAL A 24 -10.43 -15.91 32.70
C VAL A 24 -9.61 -14.66 32.99
N ASP A 25 -8.62 -14.80 33.85
CA ASP A 25 -7.64 -13.76 34.15
C ASP A 25 -6.96 -13.34 32.84
N ALA A 26 -7.29 -12.14 32.39
CA ALA A 26 -6.48 -11.40 31.46
C ALA A 26 -5.20 -10.96 32.20
N GLY A 27 -4.23 -11.90 32.30
CA GLY A 27 -2.94 -11.68 32.89
C GLY A 27 -2.18 -10.61 32.11
N GLY A 28 -2.20 -9.39 32.64
CA GLY A 28 -1.29 -8.33 32.26
C GLY A 28 0.13 -8.82 32.44
N ALA A 29 0.86 -8.94 31.35
CA ALA A 29 2.29 -9.16 31.37
C ALA A 29 2.96 -7.89 31.93
N VAL A 30 3.16 -7.88 33.23
CA VAL A 30 4.07 -6.98 33.92
C VAL A 30 5.47 -7.24 33.37
N GLY A 31 5.99 -6.29 32.59
CA GLY A 31 7.34 -6.31 32.07
C GLY A 31 8.36 -6.53 33.18
N LYS A 32 8.96 -7.70 33.22
CA LYS A 32 10.19 -7.94 33.99
C LYS A 32 11.27 -7.09 33.34
N HIS A 33 11.67 -6.03 34.04
CA HIS A 33 12.94 -5.35 33.80
C HIS A 33 14.09 -6.39 33.92
N LEU A 34 14.58 -6.80 32.75
CA LEU A 34 15.85 -7.48 32.66
C LEU A 34 16.95 -6.43 32.96
N PRO A 35 17.93 -6.70 33.82
CA PRO A 35 19.03 -5.78 34.07
C PRO A 35 19.83 -5.61 32.77
N PHE A 36 19.97 -4.35 32.36
CA PHE A 36 20.81 -3.93 31.24
C PHE A 36 22.26 -4.23 31.60
N ASN A 37 22.71 -5.41 31.17
CA ASN A 37 24.12 -5.77 31.33
C ASN A 37 24.88 -5.02 30.25
N GLY A 38 25.66 -4.01 30.68
CA GLY A 38 26.48 -3.18 29.81
C GLY A 38 27.59 -3.95 29.10
N SER A 39 27.24 -4.83 28.18
CA SER A 39 28.20 -5.36 27.22
C SER A 39 28.42 -4.29 26.16
N LYS A 40 29.68 -3.85 26.07
CA LYS A 40 30.21 -2.92 25.07
C LYS A 40 29.51 -3.13 23.72
N ALA A 41 28.74 -2.12 23.29
CA ALA A 41 28.24 -2.06 21.94
C ALA A 41 29.45 -2.24 21.02
N GLN A 42 29.55 -3.40 20.37
CA GLN A 42 30.48 -3.57 19.27
C GLN A 42 29.99 -2.59 18.21
N TYR A 43 30.70 -1.47 18.09
CA TYR A 43 30.52 -0.57 16.96
C TYR A 43 30.77 -1.41 15.71
N LEU A 44 29.70 -1.72 14.98
CA LEU A 44 29.81 -2.17 13.59
C LEU A 44 30.74 -1.16 12.91
N PRO A 45 31.79 -1.58 12.23
CA PRO A 45 32.70 -0.66 11.57
C PRO A 45 31.84 0.16 10.59
N THR A 46 31.81 1.47 10.83
CA THR A 46 31.22 2.42 9.88
C THR A 46 31.83 2.13 8.52
N PRO A 47 31.05 1.87 7.47
CA PRO A 47 31.62 1.62 6.16
C PRO A 47 32.53 2.79 5.81
N ASN A 48 33.80 2.50 5.53
CA ASN A 48 34.80 3.49 5.17
C ASN A 48 34.33 4.24 3.93
N PHE A 49 33.74 5.41 4.12
CA PHE A 49 33.24 6.26 3.04
C PHE A 49 34.35 6.67 2.03
N SER A 50 35.61 6.62 2.45
CA SER A 50 36.75 6.89 1.60
C SER A 50 36.94 5.85 0.48
N SER A 51 36.50 4.61 0.65
CA SER A 51 36.65 3.56 -0.37
C SER A 51 35.56 3.59 -1.45
N SER A 52 34.41 4.20 -1.18
CA SER A 52 33.29 4.28 -2.15
C SER A 52 33.51 5.34 -3.23
N ALA A 53 34.30 6.38 -2.94
CA ALA A 53 34.60 7.44 -3.91
C ALA A 53 35.55 6.99 -5.04
N GLN A 54 36.31 5.93 -4.82
CA GLN A 54 37.31 5.41 -5.77
C GLN A 54 36.79 4.23 -6.64
N ARG A 55 35.56 3.75 -6.39
CA ARG A 55 35.00 2.67 -7.20
C ARG A 55 34.47 3.22 -8.52
N PRO A 56 34.93 2.69 -9.68
CA PRO A 56 34.37 3.07 -10.97
C PRO A 56 32.90 2.62 -11.04
N LEU A 57 32.04 3.50 -11.49
CA LEU A 57 30.64 3.22 -11.72
C LEU A 57 30.43 2.87 -13.19
N PRO A 58 29.84 1.71 -13.50
CA PRO A 58 29.46 1.39 -14.86
C PRO A 58 28.32 2.31 -15.30
N ALA A 59 28.51 2.96 -16.44
CA ALA A 59 27.53 3.86 -17.03
C ALA A 59 27.48 3.65 -18.55
N ILE A 60 26.33 4.00 -19.13
CA ILE A 60 26.17 4.12 -20.59
C ILE A 60 26.22 5.61 -20.89
N LYS A 61 27.13 6.00 -21.75
CA LYS A 61 27.24 7.34 -22.31
C LYS A 61 26.45 7.38 -23.61
N VAL A 62 25.54 8.31 -23.76
CA VAL A 62 24.76 8.53 -24.99
C VAL A 62 25.04 9.92 -25.52
N ASP A 63 25.42 10.02 -26.80
CA ASP A 63 25.68 11.28 -27.51
C ASP A 63 24.40 11.81 -28.16
N PRO A 64 24.33 13.09 -28.54
CA PRO A 64 23.18 13.66 -29.26
C PRO A 64 22.87 12.95 -30.58
N SER A 65 23.83 12.23 -31.18
CA SER A 65 23.63 11.41 -32.38
C SER A 65 22.91 10.07 -32.10
N GLY A 66 22.56 9.76 -30.83
CA GLY A 66 21.95 8.50 -30.42
C GLY A 66 22.92 7.31 -30.28
N LYS A 67 24.23 7.54 -30.38
CA LYS A 67 25.21 6.48 -30.16
C LYS A 67 25.44 6.24 -28.67
N ALA A 68 25.36 4.98 -28.24
CA ALA A 68 25.56 4.57 -26.87
C ALA A 68 26.88 3.81 -26.70
N TYR A 69 27.65 4.17 -25.67
CA TYR A 69 28.92 3.57 -25.33
C TYR A 69 28.94 3.20 -23.85
N THR A 70 29.37 1.98 -23.54
CA THR A 70 29.58 1.59 -22.14
C THR A 70 30.91 2.14 -21.64
N THR A 71 30.89 2.82 -20.50
CA THR A 71 32.08 3.42 -19.87
C THR A 71 32.07 3.19 -18.37
N ASN A 72 33.26 3.31 -17.75
CA ASN A 72 33.38 3.29 -16.30
C ASN A 72 33.83 4.68 -15.82
N ILE A 73 33.04 5.27 -14.95
CA ILE A 73 33.23 6.66 -14.50
C ILE A 73 33.60 6.70 -13.04
N LEU A 74 34.62 7.49 -12.70
CA LEU A 74 34.98 7.81 -11.31
C LEU A 74 34.17 9.04 -10.85
N LYS A 75 33.46 8.91 -9.73
CA LYS A 75 32.65 10.00 -9.16
C LYS A 75 33.44 11.29 -8.95
N GLN A 76 34.66 11.19 -8.44
CA GLN A 76 35.51 12.35 -8.18
C GLN A 76 35.91 13.06 -9.47
N GLN A 77 36.20 12.31 -10.53
CA GLN A 77 36.57 12.86 -11.80
C GLN A 77 35.35 13.63 -12.39
N LEU A 78 34.17 12.99 -12.43
CA LEU A 78 32.97 13.61 -12.93
C LEU A 78 32.54 14.84 -12.11
N ALA A 79 32.70 14.78 -10.77
CA ALA A 79 32.42 15.92 -9.90
C ALA A 79 33.32 17.13 -10.19
N ASN A 80 34.59 16.89 -10.49
CA ASN A 80 35.54 17.92 -10.83
C ASN A 80 35.30 18.49 -12.24
N GLU A 81 35.00 17.63 -13.22
CA GLU A 81 34.71 18.04 -14.60
C GLU A 81 33.46 18.92 -14.67
N LEU A 82 32.42 18.57 -13.88
CA LEU A 82 31.15 19.31 -13.86
C LEU A 82 31.13 20.46 -12.84
N ASN A 83 32.16 20.58 -12.03
CA ASN A 83 32.21 21.51 -10.89
C ASN A 83 31.02 21.36 -9.95
N LEU A 84 30.66 20.08 -9.63
CA LEU A 84 29.53 19.74 -8.80
C LEU A 84 29.97 19.20 -7.44
N PRO A 85 29.24 19.50 -6.35
CA PRO A 85 29.52 18.91 -5.06
C PRO A 85 29.29 17.40 -5.08
N ILE A 86 30.22 16.62 -4.53
CA ILE A 86 30.15 15.14 -4.48
C ILE A 86 28.86 14.64 -3.83
N ARG A 87 28.26 15.42 -2.94
CA ARG A 87 26.98 15.09 -2.29
C ARG A 87 25.81 14.90 -3.27
N ASP A 88 25.81 15.63 -4.39
CA ASP A 88 24.73 15.58 -5.37
C ASP A 88 24.75 14.25 -6.16
N PHE A 89 25.91 13.61 -6.25
CA PHE A 89 26.04 12.29 -6.85
C PHE A 89 25.41 11.14 -6.02
N ARG A 90 24.91 11.41 -4.81
CA ARG A 90 24.13 10.41 -4.06
C ARG A 90 22.87 9.97 -4.81
N ILE A 91 22.31 10.85 -5.63
CA ILE A 91 21.11 10.58 -6.41
C ILE A 91 21.37 9.46 -7.42
N VAL A 92 22.55 9.46 -8.04
CA VAL A 92 22.92 8.52 -9.10
C VAL A 92 23.75 7.33 -8.64
N ASP A 93 24.25 7.34 -7.39
CA ASP A 93 25.11 6.28 -6.86
C ASP A 93 24.33 5.00 -6.57
N PRO A 94 24.67 3.87 -7.23
CA PRO A 94 24.04 2.58 -6.94
C PRO A 94 24.34 2.03 -5.55
N SER A 95 25.39 2.53 -4.85
CA SER A 95 25.76 2.09 -3.51
C SER A 95 24.75 2.52 -2.43
N PHE A 96 23.79 3.41 -2.76
CA PHE A 96 22.72 3.84 -1.88
C PHE A 96 21.35 3.34 -2.37
N PRO A 97 21.02 2.02 -2.22
CA PRO A 97 19.81 1.45 -2.79
C PRO A 97 18.55 1.78 -1.99
N SER A 98 18.67 2.20 -0.74
CA SER A 98 17.58 2.12 0.22
C SER A 98 16.62 3.31 0.26
N GLN A 99 16.86 4.38 -0.51
CA GLN A 99 15.97 5.54 -0.55
C GLN A 99 16.04 6.22 -1.91
N ILE A 100 15.63 5.49 -2.94
CA ILE A 100 15.49 6.08 -4.27
C ILE A 100 14.15 6.82 -4.28
N GLN A 101 14.13 8.02 -3.71
CA GLN A 101 13.06 8.97 -3.98
C GLN A 101 13.27 9.54 -5.37
N THR A 102 12.21 9.61 -6.14
CA THR A 102 12.24 10.36 -7.40
C THR A 102 12.67 11.79 -7.11
N THR A 103 13.77 12.21 -7.69
CA THR A 103 14.35 13.55 -7.48
C THR A 103 14.93 14.06 -8.77
N PHE A 104 14.75 15.36 -8.97
CA PHE A 104 15.43 16.10 -10.02
C PHE A 104 16.28 17.18 -9.35
N THR A 105 17.47 17.39 -9.84
CA THR A 105 18.37 18.44 -9.35
C THR A 105 18.99 19.11 -10.55
N SER A 106 18.65 20.35 -10.79
CA SER A 106 19.24 21.17 -11.82
C SER A 106 20.47 21.90 -11.29
N ARG A 107 21.52 21.95 -12.08
CA ARG A 107 22.78 22.64 -11.81
C ARG A 107 23.21 23.36 -13.07
N PRO A 108 24.05 24.41 -12.99
CA PRO A 108 24.43 25.18 -14.15
C PRO A 108 25.06 24.37 -15.30
N ASN A 109 25.75 23.28 -14.99
CA ASN A 109 26.50 22.48 -15.97
C ASN A 109 25.90 21.07 -16.20
N ALA A 110 24.90 20.64 -15.41
CA ALA A 110 24.30 19.33 -15.55
C ALA A 110 22.94 19.25 -14.88
N ILE A 111 22.08 18.38 -15.40
CA ILE A 111 20.83 17.98 -14.80
C ILE A 111 21.02 16.57 -14.25
N LEU A 112 20.80 16.40 -12.96
CA LEU A 112 20.83 15.09 -12.31
C LEU A 112 19.40 14.69 -11.97
N PHE A 113 18.98 13.52 -12.42
CA PHE A 113 17.70 13.01 -12.01
C PHE A 113 17.72 11.51 -11.73
N CYS A 114 16.84 11.12 -10.85
CA CYS A 114 16.53 9.72 -10.54
C CYS A 114 15.02 9.56 -10.56
N ILE A 115 14.51 8.74 -11.48
CA ILE A 115 13.10 8.38 -11.55
C ILE A 115 13.01 6.86 -11.47
N GLU A 116 12.41 6.32 -10.42
CA GLU A 116 12.48 4.91 -10.12
C GLU A 116 13.95 4.40 -10.10
N ASN A 117 14.30 3.52 -11.05
CA ASN A 117 15.66 2.95 -11.18
C ASN A 117 16.48 3.62 -12.28
N ILE A 118 15.91 4.57 -13.03
CA ILE A 118 16.58 5.32 -14.08
C ILE A 118 17.34 6.48 -13.45
N LYS A 119 18.66 6.39 -13.42
CA LYS A 119 19.58 7.38 -12.84
C LYS A 119 20.42 7.99 -13.92
N VAL A 120 20.27 9.28 -14.14
CA VAL A 120 20.91 9.97 -15.27
C VAL A 120 21.56 11.26 -14.81
N VAL A 121 22.70 11.55 -15.40
CA VAL A 121 23.35 12.86 -15.40
C VAL A 121 23.36 13.34 -16.84
N VAL A 122 22.60 14.36 -17.11
CA VAL A 122 22.52 14.99 -18.45
C VAL A 122 23.44 16.18 -18.47
N GLN A 123 24.33 16.19 -19.41
CA GLN A 123 25.14 17.32 -19.81
C GLN A 123 24.62 17.85 -21.16
N ARG A 124 25.17 18.92 -21.64
CA ARG A 124 24.74 19.49 -22.89
C ARG A 124 24.91 18.56 -24.09
N ASP A 125 26.07 17.91 -24.19
CA ASP A 125 26.46 17.12 -25.35
C ASP A 125 26.54 15.61 -25.06
N GLU A 126 26.14 15.19 -23.87
CA GLU A 126 26.15 13.80 -23.45
C GLU A 126 25.22 13.52 -22.29
N ALA A 127 24.66 12.31 -22.26
CA ALA A 127 23.92 11.79 -21.14
C ALA A 127 24.61 10.54 -20.56
N LEU A 128 24.80 10.52 -19.26
CA LEU A 128 25.42 9.43 -18.52
C LEU A 128 24.33 8.68 -17.75
N ILE A 129 24.05 7.46 -18.16
CA ILE A 129 23.02 6.61 -17.60
C ILE A 129 23.69 5.57 -16.72
N PHE A 130 23.39 5.58 -15.43
CA PHE A 130 23.99 4.67 -14.44
C PHE A 130 23.18 3.38 -14.28
N SER A 131 23.82 2.35 -13.72
CA SER A 131 23.20 1.02 -13.50
C SER A 131 22.70 0.34 -14.78
N PRO A 132 23.55 0.08 -15.77
CA PRO A 132 23.17 -0.40 -17.10
C PRO A 132 22.47 -1.77 -17.12
N PHE A 133 22.56 -2.53 -16.04
CA PHE A 133 21.98 -3.86 -15.91
C PHE A 133 20.53 -3.86 -15.36
N GLN A 134 20.00 -2.71 -14.98
CA GLN A 134 18.61 -2.60 -14.53
C GLN A 134 17.66 -2.73 -15.73
N PRO A 135 16.55 -3.49 -15.59
CA PRO A 135 15.61 -3.70 -16.68
C PRO A 135 15.01 -2.40 -17.20
N GLU A 136 14.73 -1.43 -16.32
CA GLU A 136 14.20 -0.12 -16.70
C GLU A 136 15.20 0.67 -17.55
N VAL A 137 16.50 0.56 -17.27
CA VAL A 137 17.56 1.19 -18.06
C VAL A 137 17.69 0.53 -19.43
N GLN A 138 17.53 -0.80 -19.50
CA GLN A 138 17.55 -1.54 -20.76
C GLN A 138 16.37 -1.18 -21.68
N GLU A 139 15.21 -0.83 -21.10
CA GLU A 139 14.07 -0.28 -21.87
C GLU A 139 14.30 1.19 -22.26
N PHE A 140 14.93 1.97 -21.39
CA PHE A 140 15.14 3.40 -21.58
C PHE A 140 16.12 3.72 -22.71
N VAL A 141 17.27 3.03 -22.79
CA VAL A 141 18.31 3.33 -23.77
C VAL A 141 17.82 3.23 -25.22
N PRO A 142 17.12 2.16 -25.65
CA PRO A 142 16.59 2.08 -27.01
C PRO A 142 15.56 3.18 -27.34
N VAL A 143 14.68 3.50 -26.37
CA VAL A 143 13.68 4.57 -26.55
C VAL A 143 14.36 5.92 -26.73
N LEU A 144 15.37 6.23 -25.90
CA LEU A 144 16.16 7.43 -26.02
C LEU A 144 16.87 7.52 -27.38
N GLN A 145 17.50 6.44 -27.83
CA GLN A 145 18.17 6.38 -29.15
C GLN A 145 17.18 6.63 -30.29
N GLN A 146 15.97 6.06 -30.21
CA GLN A 146 14.95 6.27 -31.21
C GLN A 146 14.47 7.73 -31.22
N GLN A 147 14.22 8.35 -30.09
CA GLN A 147 13.79 9.74 -29.99
C GLN A 147 14.87 10.70 -30.47
N LEU A 148 16.14 10.46 -30.09
CA LEU A 148 17.26 11.28 -30.60
C LEU A 148 17.43 11.20 -32.12
N THR A 149 17.26 10.01 -32.73
CA THR A 149 17.33 9.85 -34.19
C THR A 149 16.18 10.55 -34.90
N GLN A 150 15.00 10.59 -34.27
CA GLN A 150 13.84 11.34 -34.80
C GLN A 150 14.05 12.87 -34.68
N ALA A 151 14.57 13.32 -33.53
CA ALA A 151 14.83 14.74 -33.26
C ALA A 151 15.91 15.33 -34.20
N VAL A 152 16.89 14.54 -34.67
CA VAL A 152 17.88 14.97 -35.65
C VAL A 152 17.24 15.30 -37.01
N GLY A 153 16.07 14.69 -37.33
CA GLY A 153 15.32 14.97 -38.57
C GLY A 153 14.51 16.28 -38.54
N ASP A 154 14.10 16.71 -37.35
CA ASP A 154 13.29 17.92 -37.15
C ASP A 154 14.16 19.04 -36.56
N THR A 155 14.64 19.93 -37.40
CA THR A 155 15.51 21.08 -37.03
C THR A 155 14.87 22.11 -36.09
N ALA A 156 13.66 21.87 -35.61
CA ALA A 156 12.88 22.86 -34.86
C ALA A 156 12.62 22.52 -33.36
N THR A 157 12.87 21.31 -32.87
CA THR A 157 12.03 20.92 -31.73
C THR A 157 12.70 20.40 -30.47
N GLY A 158 13.99 20.27 -30.32
CA GLY A 158 14.35 19.71 -29.01
C GLY A 158 15.81 19.92 -28.63
N ARG A 159 16.02 20.62 -27.56
CA ARG A 159 17.31 20.57 -26.86
C ARG A 159 17.56 19.14 -26.40
N PHE A 160 18.78 18.66 -26.52
CA PHE A 160 19.19 17.29 -26.14
C PHE A 160 18.73 16.93 -24.72
N GLU A 161 18.93 17.86 -23.77
CA GLU A 161 18.55 17.67 -22.37
C GLU A 161 17.04 17.40 -22.18
N HIS A 162 16.18 18.07 -22.98
CA HIS A 162 14.72 17.88 -22.89
C HIS A 162 14.29 16.55 -23.50
N VAL A 163 14.91 16.11 -24.58
CA VAL A 163 14.65 14.79 -25.19
C VAL A 163 15.01 13.66 -24.23
N VAL A 164 16.11 13.81 -23.50
CA VAL A 164 16.51 12.81 -22.48
C VAL A 164 15.49 12.74 -21.33
N LEU A 165 15.00 13.90 -20.86
CA LEU A 165 13.96 13.97 -19.83
C LEU A 165 12.65 13.38 -20.31
N GLU A 166 12.21 13.74 -21.51
CA GLU A 166 11.00 13.22 -22.14
C GLU A 166 11.05 11.69 -22.29
N ALA A 167 12.16 11.17 -22.81
CA ALA A 167 12.36 9.74 -22.94
C ALA A 167 12.27 9.01 -21.60
N ALA A 168 12.86 9.57 -20.55
CA ALA A 168 12.81 8.98 -19.20
C ALA A 168 11.37 8.97 -18.64
N LEU A 169 10.67 10.08 -18.72
CA LEU A 169 9.27 10.20 -18.27
C LEU A 169 8.36 9.25 -19.05
N ASN A 170 8.51 9.18 -20.37
CA ASN A 170 7.74 8.28 -21.23
C ASN A 170 7.91 6.81 -20.84
N VAL A 171 9.16 6.35 -20.64
CA VAL A 171 9.44 4.96 -20.24
C VAL A 171 8.84 4.65 -18.86
N VAL A 172 8.97 5.58 -17.91
CA VAL A 172 8.43 5.40 -16.56
C VAL A 172 6.89 5.34 -16.60
N CYS A 173 6.23 6.31 -17.25
CA CYS A 173 4.76 6.32 -17.36
C CYS A 173 4.25 5.08 -18.08
N SER A 174 4.87 4.67 -19.18
CA SER A 174 4.51 3.45 -19.92
C SER A 174 4.70 2.18 -19.07
N SER A 175 5.75 2.11 -18.24
CA SER A 175 6.01 1.00 -17.32
C SER A 175 4.96 0.94 -16.23
N LEU A 176 4.64 2.08 -15.60
CA LEU A 176 3.60 2.17 -14.58
C LEU A 176 2.24 1.78 -15.14
N LEU A 177 1.87 2.31 -16.29
CA LEU A 177 0.62 2.00 -16.97
C LEU A 177 0.49 0.51 -17.29
N ARG A 178 1.55 -0.12 -17.75
CA ARG A 178 1.62 -1.57 -18.00
C ARG A 178 1.37 -2.38 -16.73
N ARG A 179 1.98 -1.96 -15.60
CA ARG A 179 1.80 -2.62 -14.30
C ARG A 179 0.35 -2.48 -13.79
N VAL A 180 -0.23 -1.29 -13.92
CA VAL A 180 -1.63 -1.04 -13.53
C VAL A 180 -2.60 -1.86 -14.37
N ARG A 181 -2.45 -1.85 -15.70
CA ARG A 181 -3.26 -2.64 -16.62
C ARG A 181 -3.15 -4.15 -16.41
N ALA A 182 -2.00 -4.63 -15.93
CA ALA A 182 -1.83 -6.04 -15.58
C ALA A 182 -2.50 -6.42 -14.27
N LEU A 183 -2.60 -5.48 -13.32
CA LEU A 183 -3.24 -5.71 -12.01
C LEU A 183 -4.76 -5.61 -12.07
N SER A 184 -5.31 -4.68 -12.84
CA SER A 184 -6.76 -4.41 -12.92
C SER A 184 -7.60 -5.68 -13.16
N PRO A 185 -7.34 -6.54 -14.16
CA PRO A 185 -8.15 -7.74 -14.38
C PRO A 185 -7.99 -8.78 -13.25
N VAL A 186 -6.84 -8.85 -12.61
CA VAL A 186 -6.61 -9.77 -11.48
C VAL A 186 -7.42 -9.32 -10.27
N VAL A 187 -7.39 -8.04 -9.95
CA VAL A 187 -8.17 -7.44 -8.86
C VAL A 187 -9.66 -7.65 -9.11
N SER A 188 -10.17 -7.30 -10.29
CA SER A 188 -11.58 -7.48 -10.63
C SER A 188 -12.02 -8.94 -10.50
N SER A 189 -11.20 -9.89 -10.96
CA SER A 189 -11.53 -11.33 -10.87
C SER A 189 -11.65 -11.81 -9.42
N VAL A 190 -10.77 -11.36 -8.52
CA VAL A 190 -10.81 -11.73 -7.10
C VAL A 190 -12.00 -11.06 -6.41
N LEU A 191 -12.27 -9.78 -6.71
CA LEU A 191 -13.40 -9.04 -6.15
C LEU A 191 -14.75 -9.63 -6.60
N ASP A 192 -14.89 -10.00 -7.87
CA ASP A 192 -16.10 -10.67 -8.39
C ASP A 192 -16.30 -12.05 -7.75
N GLY A 193 -15.18 -12.72 -7.46
CA GLY A 193 -15.19 -13.95 -6.69
C GLY A 193 -15.77 -13.78 -5.29
N LEU A 194 -15.42 -12.71 -4.60
CA LEU A 194 -15.89 -12.40 -3.25
C LEU A 194 -17.33 -11.87 -3.21
N ARG A 195 -17.77 -11.17 -4.26
CA ARG A 195 -19.14 -10.65 -4.40
C ARG A 195 -20.17 -11.73 -4.71
N ALA A 196 -19.77 -12.89 -5.21
CA ALA A 196 -20.67 -13.99 -5.55
C ALA A 196 -21.26 -14.65 -4.30
N GLU A 197 -22.53 -14.37 -3.99
CA GLU A 197 -23.26 -14.78 -2.77
C GLU A 197 -23.41 -16.30 -2.55
N SER A 198 -23.13 -17.14 -3.53
CA SER A 198 -23.43 -18.59 -3.50
C SER A 198 -22.22 -19.48 -3.15
N ARG A 199 -21.10 -18.92 -2.71
CA ARG A 199 -19.88 -19.70 -2.45
C ARG A 199 -19.76 -20.08 -0.97
N GLY A 200 -19.23 -21.28 -0.71
CA GLY A 200 -18.99 -21.77 0.65
C GLY A 200 -17.92 -20.93 1.37
N LEU A 201 -17.97 -21.00 2.71
CA LEU A 201 -17.06 -20.25 3.59
C LEU A 201 -15.57 -20.46 3.25
N ASP A 202 -15.18 -21.67 2.84
CA ASP A 202 -13.81 -22.03 2.49
C ASP A 202 -13.29 -21.23 1.27
N VAL A 203 -14.17 -20.94 0.32
CA VAL A 203 -13.81 -20.15 -0.87
C VAL A 203 -13.60 -18.67 -0.50
N ILE A 204 -14.45 -18.13 0.37
CA ILE A 204 -14.32 -16.76 0.86
C ILE A 204 -12.99 -16.58 1.60
N ILE A 205 -12.63 -17.50 2.48
CA ILE A 205 -11.35 -17.44 3.23
C ILE A 205 -10.15 -17.45 2.27
N THR A 206 -10.15 -18.35 1.28
CA THR A 206 -9.05 -18.44 0.32
C THR A 206 -8.90 -17.16 -0.51
N GLN A 207 -10.01 -16.57 -0.93
CA GLN A 207 -9.99 -15.34 -1.73
C GLN A 207 -9.60 -14.09 -0.91
N VAL A 208 -9.94 -14.04 0.38
CA VAL A 208 -9.47 -12.99 1.29
C VAL A 208 -7.95 -13.06 1.46
N ASP A 209 -7.38 -14.26 1.56
CA ASP A 209 -5.92 -14.44 1.63
C ASP A 209 -5.22 -13.98 0.34
N GLU A 210 -5.87 -14.08 -0.82
CA GLU A 210 -5.36 -13.59 -2.10
C GLU A 210 -5.45 -12.06 -2.23
N LEU A 211 -6.36 -11.38 -1.50
CA LEU A 211 -6.48 -9.92 -1.51
C LEU A 211 -5.28 -9.22 -0.89
N LEU A 212 -4.71 -9.75 0.19
CA LEU A 212 -3.62 -9.10 0.92
C LEU A 212 -2.39 -8.83 0.05
N PRO A 213 -1.86 -9.79 -0.75
CA PRO A 213 -0.73 -9.52 -1.63
C PRO A 213 -1.07 -8.54 -2.75
N LEU A 214 -2.32 -8.52 -3.24
CA LEU A 214 -2.78 -7.55 -4.25
C LEU A 214 -2.83 -6.14 -3.66
N LYS A 215 -3.42 -5.97 -2.48
CA LYS A 215 -3.45 -4.71 -1.73
C LYS A 215 -2.04 -4.15 -1.53
N ASN A 216 -1.10 -5.00 -1.08
CA ASN A 216 0.29 -4.60 -0.88
C ASN A 216 0.97 -4.13 -2.19
N LYS A 217 0.68 -4.79 -3.32
CA LYS A 217 1.21 -4.36 -4.63
C LYS A 217 0.62 -3.02 -5.09
N ILE A 218 -0.68 -2.82 -4.87
CA ILE A 218 -1.34 -1.55 -5.20
C ILE A 218 -0.77 -0.44 -4.33
N ASP A 219 -0.60 -0.66 -3.02
CA ASP A 219 -0.03 0.32 -2.09
C ASP A 219 1.43 0.67 -2.44
N GLU A 220 2.21 -0.31 -2.87
CA GLU A 220 3.58 -0.07 -3.37
C GLU A 220 3.57 0.82 -4.63
N LEU A 221 2.69 0.53 -5.59
CA LEU A 221 2.56 1.35 -6.81
C LEU A 221 2.03 2.75 -6.50
N ARG A 222 1.02 2.88 -5.64
CA ARG A 222 0.51 4.18 -5.19
C ARG A 222 1.61 5.04 -4.58
N LYS A 223 2.45 4.45 -3.74
CA LYS A 223 3.58 5.15 -3.14
C LYS A 223 4.56 5.65 -4.19
N ARG A 224 4.94 4.81 -5.17
CA ARG A 224 5.83 5.18 -6.26
C ARG A 224 5.25 6.31 -7.11
N VAL A 225 4.00 6.18 -7.53
CA VAL A 225 3.29 7.20 -8.32
C VAL A 225 3.22 8.53 -7.56
N LYS A 226 2.92 8.48 -6.27
CA LYS A 226 2.88 9.67 -5.40
C LYS A 226 4.25 10.36 -5.28
N GLU A 227 5.34 9.60 -5.22
CA GLU A 227 6.69 10.15 -5.19
C GLU A 227 7.05 10.85 -6.52
N ILE A 228 6.69 10.24 -7.65
CA ILE A 228 6.91 10.83 -8.98
C ILE A 228 6.06 12.10 -9.15
N LYS A 229 4.77 12.03 -8.83
CA LYS A 229 3.87 13.19 -8.85
C LYS A 229 4.44 14.36 -8.06
N ARG A 230 4.88 14.08 -6.83
CA ARG A 230 5.48 15.09 -5.96
C ARG A 230 6.73 15.72 -6.59
N ALA A 231 7.64 14.90 -7.12
CA ALA A 231 8.88 15.39 -7.71
C ALA A 231 8.64 16.28 -8.93
N ILE A 232 7.66 15.94 -9.78
CA ILE A 232 7.26 16.78 -10.92
C ILE A 232 6.60 18.08 -10.44
N THR A 233 5.71 18.00 -9.46
CA THR A 233 5.05 19.17 -8.88
C THR A 233 6.06 20.11 -8.21
N ASP A 234 7.07 19.57 -7.52
CA ASP A 234 8.13 20.37 -6.89
C ASP A 234 8.93 21.17 -7.92
N ILE A 235 9.17 20.61 -9.13
CA ILE A 235 9.83 21.32 -10.23
C ILE A 235 8.93 22.39 -10.83
N LEU A 236 7.68 22.05 -11.12
CA LEU A 236 6.71 23.00 -11.69
C LEU A 236 6.49 24.20 -10.78
N ASN A 237 6.58 24.01 -9.47
CA ASN A 237 6.45 25.08 -8.48
C ASN A 237 7.75 25.88 -8.28
N ASN A 238 8.89 25.44 -8.82
CA ASN A 238 10.18 26.10 -8.67
C ASN A 238 10.70 26.61 -10.03
N ASP A 239 10.32 27.78 -10.35
CA ASP A 239 10.75 28.46 -11.57
C ASP A 239 12.27 28.55 -11.73
N GLY A 240 13.00 28.65 -10.61
CA GLY A 240 14.45 28.70 -10.62
C GLY A 240 15.08 27.39 -11.07
N ASP A 241 14.61 26.28 -10.54
CA ASP A 241 15.10 24.95 -10.92
C ASP A 241 14.73 24.63 -12.36
N MET A 242 13.54 25.04 -12.82
CA MET A 242 13.11 24.88 -14.21
C MET A 242 13.99 25.67 -15.19
N ALA A 243 14.33 26.90 -14.85
CA ALA A 243 15.21 27.70 -15.68
C ALA A 243 16.65 27.13 -15.77
N MET A 244 17.12 26.49 -14.65
CA MET A 244 18.44 25.83 -14.66
C MET A 244 18.45 24.50 -15.44
N MET A 245 17.30 23.97 -15.87
CA MET A 245 17.23 22.81 -16.77
C MET A 245 17.55 23.18 -18.24
N TYR A 246 17.70 24.44 -18.54
CA TYR A 246 18.24 24.92 -19.84
C TYR A 246 19.74 25.08 -19.70
N LEU A 247 20.52 24.07 -20.12
CA LEU A 247 21.97 24.12 -20.02
C LEU A 247 22.56 25.21 -20.94
N PRO A 248 23.36 26.13 -20.39
CA PRO A 248 23.92 27.22 -21.19
C PRO A 248 24.91 26.72 -22.25
N PRO A 249 25.14 27.45 -23.34
CA PRO A 249 26.22 27.18 -24.29
C PRO A 249 27.58 27.22 -23.55
N PRO A 250 28.60 26.43 -23.99
CA PRO A 250 29.91 26.49 -23.41
C PRO A 250 30.39 27.96 -23.43
N ALA A 251 30.76 28.45 -22.24
CA ALA A 251 31.28 29.81 -22.15
C ALA A 251 32.50 29.94 -23.08
N ALA A 252 32.41 30.83 -24.07
CA ALA A 252 33.59 31.26 -24.75
C ALA A 252 34.56 31.76 -23.68
N GLU A 253 35.80 31.23 -23.69
CA GLU A 253 36.85 31.45 -22.70
C GLU A 253 36.97 32.90 -22.22
N GLY A 254 36.33 33.24 -21.11
CA GLY A 254 36.43 34.50 -20.38
C GLY A 254 36.53 34.17 -18.86
N PRO A 255 37.20 35.02 -18.04
CA PRO A 255 37.49 34.73 -16.66
C PRO A 255 36.21 34.47 -15.86
N ALA A 256 36.14 33.30 -15.24
CA ALA A 256 35.01 32.81 -14.44
C ALA A 256 34.75 33.74 -13.25
N ALA A 257 33.58 34.39 -13.22
CA ALA A 257 33.05 35.03 -12.03
C ALA A 257 32.64 33.96 -10.99
N PRO A 258 32.78 34.22 -9.69
CA PRO A 258 32.44 33.25 -8.66
C PRO A 258 30.97 32.86 -8.71
N ALA A 259 30.70 31.55 -8.70
CA ALA A 259 29.41 30.94 -9.00
C ALA A 259 28.24 31.38 -8.09
N GLU A 260 28.47 31.84 -6.87
CA GLU A 260 27.44 32.27 -5.94
C GLU A 260 26.89 33.69 -6.23
N GLU A 261 27.69 34.59 -6.77
CA GLU A 261 27.29 35.97 -7.10
C GLU A 261 26.49 36.03 -8.40
N VAL A 262 26.76 35.09 -9.32
CA VAL A 262 26.10 34.99 -10.63
C VAL A 262 24.65 34.43 -10.50
N VAL A 263 24.40 33.57 -9.55
CA VAL A 263 23.06 32.97 -9.34
C VAL A 263 22.07 33.99 -8.76
N GLN A 264 22.50 34.91 -7.88
CA GLN A 264 21.61 35.94 -7.32
C GLN A 264 21.30 37.10 -8.26
N ALA A 265 22.22 37.42 -9.21
CA ALA A 265 22.01 38.49 -10.18
C ALA A 265 21.18 38.10 -11.41
N ALA A 266 20.95 36.81 -11.64
CA ALA A 266 20.30 36.29 -12.84
C ALA A 266 18.76 36.29 -12.80
N PHE A 267 18.15 36.46 -11.63
CA PHE A 267 16.68 36.37 -11.49
C PHE A 267 16.04 37.74 -11.18
N VAL A 268 15.99 38.63 -12.19
CA VAL A 268 15.10 39.79 -12.11
C VAL A 268 13.79 39.45 -12.82
N TYR A 269 12.73 39.33 -12.05
CA TYR A 269 11.36 39.11 -12.53
C TYR A 269 10.87 40.31 -13.36
N HIS A 270 10.66 40.09 -14.63
CA HIS A 270 9.79 40.92 -15.45
C HIS A 270 8.85 40.02 -16.24
N GLY A 271 7.66 39.77 -15.68
CA GLY A 271 6.52 39.06 -16.30
C GLY A 271 6.92 37.87 -17.20
N PHE A 272 6.29 36.78 -17.19
CA PHE A 272 6.37 35.53 -18.00
C PHE A 272 7.65 35.19 -18.81
N LYS A 273 8.67 36.06 -18.89
CA LYS A 273 9.95 35.83 -19.57
C LYS A 273 11.09 35.91 -18.56
N LYS A 274 11.74 34.79 -18.31
CA LYS A 274 12.85 34.66 -17.36
C LYS A 274 14.18 34.92 -18.08
N ARG A 275 15.09 35.64 -17.45
CA ARG A 275 16.42 35.96 -18.00
C ARG A 275 17.41 34.91 -17.48
N GLY A 276 17.99 34.14 -18.40
CA GLY A 276 19.04 33.17 -18.09
C GLY A 276 20.36 33.83 -17.65
N LEU A 277 21.33 33.03 -17.19
CA LEU A 277 22.66 33.48 -16.75
C LEU A 277 23.38 34.42 -17.72
N ASN A 278 23.13 34.29 -19.02
CA ASN A 278 23.75 35.09 -20.10
C ASN A 278 22.91 36.29 -20.57
N GLY A 279 21.83 36.65 -19.82
CA GLY A 279 20.95 37.73 -20.23
C GLY A 279 19.97 37.36 -21.35
N GLU A 280 19.97 36.11 -21.82
CA GLU A 280 19.00 35.56 -22.76
C GLU A 280 17.64 35.33 -22.08
N ILE A 281 16.58 35.66 -22.80
CA ILE A 281 15.22 35.37 -22.33
C ILE A 281 14.97 33.89 -22.57
N ILE A 282 14.95 33.11 -21.50
CA ILE A 282 14.63 31.66 -21.56
C ILE A 282 13.10 31.52 -21.55
N ASP A 283 12.58 30.96 -22.62
CA ASP A 283 11.18 30.56 -22.69
C ASP A 283 11.05 29.17 -22.06
N THR A 284 10.58 29.11 -20.81
CA THR A 284 10.41 27.86 -20.08
C THR A 284 9.10 27.15 -20.43
N MET A 285 8.27 27.73 -21.29
CA MET A 285 6.93 27.26 -21.62
C MET A 285 6.93 25.85 -22.22
N ASN A 286 7.92 25.48 -23.02
CA ASN A 286 7.98 24.16 -23.63
C ASN A 286 8.27 23.06 -22.58
N LEU A 287 9.16 23.35 -21.62
CA LEU A 287 9.49 22.40 -20.55
C LEU A 287 8.36 22.29 -19.53
N GLU A 288 7.72 23.41 -19.22
CA GLU A 288 6.53 23.47 -18.36
C GLU A 288 5.40 22.62 -18.93
N MET A 289 5.06 22.80 -20.21
CA MET A 289 4.05 22.02 -20.92
C MET A 289 4.41 20.53 -20.96
N LEU A 290 5.69 20.18 -21.11
CA LEU A 290 6.14 18.79 -21.06
C LEU A 290 5.88 18.17 -19.68
N PHE A 291 6.29 18.83 -18.61
CA PHE A 291 6.05 18.33 -17.27
C PHE A 291 4.57 18.28 -16.91
N GLU A 292 3.75 19.25 -17.32
CA GLU A 292 2.31 19.25 -17.13
C GLU A 292 1.62 18.07 -17.83
N ASN A 293 2.03 17.75 -19.07
CA ASN A 293 1.48 16.61 -19.80
C ASN A 293 1.75 15.29 -19.06
N TYR A 294 2.99 15.08 -18.59
CA TYR A 294 3.32 13.88 -17.83
C TYR A 294 2.69 13.87 -16.42
N LEU A 295 2.52 15.05 -15.81
CA LEU A 295 1.81 15.18 -14.54
C LEU A 295 0.35 14.69 -14.69
N ASN A 296 -0.33 15.13 -15.74
CA ASN A 296 -1.70 14.70 -16.03
C ASN A 296 -1.79 13.18 -16.26
N GLU A 297 -0.82 12.59 -16.96
CA GLU A 297 -0.77 11.13 -17.17
C GLU A 297 -0.56 10.39 -15.84
N ILE A 298 0.34 10.88 -14.99
CA ILE A 298 0.60 10.32 -13.66
C ILE A 298 -0.59 10.49 -12.72
N GLU A 299 -1.31 11.61 -12.80
CA GLU A 299 -2.55 11.84 -12.05
C GLU A 299 -3.65 10.86 -12.45
N TRP A 300 -3.77 10.58 -13.73
CA TRP A 300 -4.69 9.55 -14.22
C TRP A 300 -4.33 8.16 -13.67
N ILE A 301 -3.05 7.77 -13.72
CA ILE A 301 -2.56 6.52 -13.13
C ILE A 301 -2.83 6.47 -11.63
N ALA A 302 -2.62 7.58 -10.92
CA ALA A 302 -2.90 7.68 -9.49
C ALA A 302 -4.38 7.48 -9.17
N SER A 303 -5.27 8.07 -9.96
CA SER A 303 -6.73 7.92 -9.81
C SER A 303 -7.18 6.48 -10.02
N GLU A 304 -6.67 5.80 -11.04
CA GLU A 304 -6.96 4.39 -11.31
C GLU A 304 -6.52 3.46 -10.15
N LEU A 305 -5.33 3.73 -9.59
CA LEU A 305 -4.83 2.99 -8.44
C LEU A 305 -5.65 3.27 -7.17
N GLU A 306 -6.13 4.49 -6.97
CA GLU A 306 -7.01 4.86 -5.86
C GLU A 306 -8.35 4.14 -5.97
N GLU A 307 -8.96 4.13 -7.17
CA GLU A 307 -10.21 3.43 -7.42
C GLU A 307 -10.10 1.93 -7.11
N MET A 308 -9.03 1.26 -7.60
CA MET A 308 -8.79 -0.15 -7.29
C MET A 308 -8.58 -0.40 -5.79
N HIS A 309 -7.89 0.50 -5.10
CA HIS A 309 -7.68 0.41 -3.66
C HIS A 309 -8.98 0.53 -2.89
N ASP A 310 -9.82 1.51 -3.24
CA ASP A 310 -11.12 1.74 -2.59
C ASP A 310 -12.09 0.58 -2.85
N GLU A 311 -12.09 0.00 -4.05
CA GLU A 311 -12.86 -1.20 -4.34
C GLU A 311 -12.47 -2.39 -3.47
N ILE A 312 -11.16 -2.58 -3.22
CA ILE A 312 -10.66 -3.63 -2.32
C ILE A 312 -11.15 -3.37 -0.90
N ILE A 313 -10.99 -2.15 -0.37
CA ILE A 313 -11.43 -1.80 0.99
C ILE A 313 -12.94 -2.03 1.14
N ASN A 314 -13.73 -1.51 0.22
CA ASN A 314 -15.19 -1.66 0.25
C ASN A 314 -15.62 -3.13 0.21
N THR A 315 -14.91 -3.96 -0.57
CA THR A 315 -15.20 -5.40 -0.64
C THR A 315 -14.77 -6.12 0.64
N GLU A 316 -13.61 -5.78 1.21
CA GLU A 316 -13.12 -6.28 2.49
C GLU A 316 -14.13 -5.98 3.61
N GLU A 317 -14.64 -4.74 3.70
CA GLU A 317 -15.66 -4.36 4.67
C GLU A 317 -16.98 -5.13 4.48
N ASN A 318 -17.42 -5.32 3.23
CA ASN A 318 -18.60 -6.11 2.92
C ASN A 318 -18.45 -7.58 3.34
N VAL A 319 -17.28 -8.18 3.13
CA VAL A 319 -16.99 -9.56 3.56
C VAL A 319 -17.03 -9.66 5.09
N VAL A 320 -16.45 -8.71 5.81
CA VAL A 320 -16.51 -8.66 7.29
C VAL A 320 -17.97 -8.59 7.75
N LEU A 321 -18.79 -7.72 7.16
CA LEU A 321 -20.22 -7.64 7.47
C LEU A 321 -20.96 -8.95 7.20
N GLN A 322 -20.67 -9.64 6.10
CA GLN A 322 -21.26 -10.96 5.80
C GLN A 322 -20.86 -12.00 6.84
N LEU A 323 -19.60 -12.03 7.26
CA LEU A 323 -19.13 -12.95 8.31
C LEU A 323 -19.81 -12.67 9.66
N ASP A 324 -20.01 -11.41 10.01
CA ASP A 324 -20.74 -11.03 11.23
C ASP A 324 -22.23 -11.45 11.17
N LEU A 325 -22.86 -11.32 10.01
CA LEU A 325 -24.23 -11.80 9.80
C LEU A 325 -24.31 -13.33 9.92
N LEU A 326 -23.35 -14.07 9.37
CA LEU A 326 -23.27 -15.53 9.51
C LEU A 326 -23.05 -15.93 10.96
N ARG A 327 -22.14 -15.27 11.67
CA ARG A 327 -21.92 -15.48 13.11
C ARG A 327 -23.20 -15.27 13.91
N ASN A 328 -23.92 -14.19 13.64
CA ASN A 328 -25.19 -13.92 14.30
C ASN A 328 -26.24 -15.00 13.99
N ARG A 329 -26.28 -15.51 12.75
CA ARG A 329 -27.17 -16.65 12.39
C ARG A 329 -26.81 -17.92 13.14
N ILE A 330 -25.53 -18.24 13.27
CA ILE A 330 -25.05 -19.40 14.03
C ILE A 330 -25.42 -19.27 15.52
N LEU A 331 -25.20 -18.12 16.12
CA LEU A 331 -25.55 -17.85 17.52
C LEU A 331 -27.07 -17.99 17.77
N ARG A 332 -27.90 -17.52 16.84
CA ARG A 332 -29.36 -17.74 16.92
C ARG A 332 -29.73 -19.22 16.85
N PHE A 333 -29.08 -19.96 15.95
CA PHE A 333 -29.30 -21.40 15.83
C PHE A 333 -28.85 -22.16 17.09
N GLU A 334 -27.71 -21.81 17.65
CA GLU A 334 -27.18 -22.34 18.90
C GLU A 334 -28.14 -22.06 20.06
N LEU A 335 -28.66 -20.84 20.17
CA LEU A 335 -29.66 -20.49 21.18
C LEU A 335 -30.93 -21.32 21.02
N PHE A 336 -31.41 -21.53 19.80
CA PHE A 336 -32.57 -22.36 19.51
C PHE A 336 -32.34 -23.82 19.94
N LEU A 337 -31.18 -24.40 19.64
CA LEU A 337 -30.82 -25.75 20.06
C LEU A 337 -30.71 -25.86 21.57
N SER A 338 -30.15 -24.88 22.25
CA SER A 338 -30.03 -24.82 23.70
C SER A 338 -31.39 -24.79 24.37
N ILE A 339 -32.33 -23.98 23.90
CA ILE A 339 -33.70 -23.92 24.38
C ILE A 339 -34.39 -25.30 24.17
N SER A 340 -34.24 -25.89 22.99
CA SER A 340 -34.83 -27.19 22.67
C SER A 340 -34.29 -28.29 23.60
N SER A 341 -32.98 -28.32 23.80
CA SER A 341 -32.30 -29.26 24.70
C SER A 341 -32.78 -29.10 26.16
N PHE A 342 -32.90 -27.85 26.63
CA PHE A 342 -33.41 -27.55 27.96
C PHE A 342 -34.83 -28.10 28.16
N VAL A 343 -35.72 -27.86 27.17
CA VAL A 343 -37.12 -28.37 27.24
C VAL A 343 -37.18 -29.88 27.27
N VAL A 344 -36.35 -30.58 26.48
CA VAL A 344 -36.28 -32.06 26.48
C VAL A 344 -35.73 -32.57 27.81
N THR A 345 -34.67 -31.96 28.33
CA THR A 345 -34.06 -32.31 29.62
C THR A 345 -35.06 -32.14 30.79
N TYR A 346 -35.85 -31.05 30.75
CA TYR A 346 -36.91 -30.82 31.72
C TYR A 346 -37.96 -31.94 31.68
N GLY A 347 -38.41 -32.34 30.49
CA GLY A 347 -39.36 -33.46 30.33
C GLY A 347 -38.77 -34.77 30.82
N THR A 348 -37.51 -35.04 30.50
CA THR A 348 -36.81 -36.27 30.96
C THR A 348 -36.66 -36.33 32.48
N LEU A 349 -36.37 -35.18 33.13
CA LEU A 349 -36.30 -35.07 34.58
C LEU A 349 -37.63 -35.47 35.24
N ILE A 350 -38.75 -34.93 34.74
CA ILE A 350 -40.07 -35.25 35.27
C ILE A 350 -40.40 -36.72 35.04
N ALA A 351 -40.20 -37.23 33.83
CA ALA A 351 -40.43 -38.64 33.52
C ALA A 351 -39.58 -39.58 34.39
N GLY A 352 -38.31 -39.19 34.65
CA GLY A 352 -37.41 -39.93 35.54
C GLY A 352 -37.89 -39.98 36.99
N LEU A 353 -38.46 -38.89 37.51
CA LEU A 353 -39.04 -38.87 38.87
C LEU A 353 -40.23 -39.83 39.01
N PHE A 354 -41.08 -39.91 37.96
CA PHE A 354 -42.19 -40.90 37.97
C PHE A 354 -41.72 -42.32 37.65
N GLY A 355 -40.56 -42.53 37.10
CA GLY A 355 -39.95 -43.86 36.86
C GLY A 355 -39.21 -44.42 38.05
N MET A 356 -39.12 -43.69 39.16
CA MET A 356 -38.55 -44.21 40.41
C MET A 356 -39.48 -45.20 41.08
N ASN A 357 -38.95 -46.33 41.62
CA ASN A 357 -39.69 -47.37 42.36
C ASN A 357 -40.15 -46.89 43.75
N LEU A 358 -40.91 -45.79 43.79
CA LEU A 358 -41.53 -45.24 44.98
C LEU A 358 -43.03 -45.49 44.90
N LEU A 359 -43.65 -45.94 45.98
CA LEU A 359 -45.13 -46.16 46.13
C LEU A 359 -45.82 -44.78 45.92
N SER A 360 -46.24 -44.51 44.73
CA SER A 360 -46.89 -43.24 44.34
C SER A 360 -48.41 -43.27 44.47
N HIS A 361 -49.02 -44.40 44.81
CA HIS A 361 -50.46 -44.62 44.80
C HIS A 361 -51.23 -44.47 43.47
N PHE A 362 -50.49 -44.10 42.37
CA PHE A 362 -51.09 -43.93 41.07
C PHE A 362 -50.92 -45.14 40.12
N GLU A 363 -50.29 -46.22 40.59
CA GLU A 363 -49.89 -47.40 39.80
C GLU A 363 -51.09 -48.29 39.38
N GLN A 364 -52.19 -48.23 40.10
CA GLN A 364 -53.35 -49.15 39.87
C GLN A 364 -54.30 -48.68 38.75
N ASN A 365 -54.21 -47.43 38.29
CA ASN A 365 -55.11 -46.87 37.28
C ASN A 365 -54.35 -46.47 36.04
N GLY A 366 -54.50 -47.18 34.92
CA GLY A 366 -53.87 -46.85 33.63
C GLY A 366 -54.20 -45.46 33.08
N PHE A 367 -55.30 -44.87 33.56
CA PHE A 367 -55.66 -43.48 33.17
C PHE A 367 -54.61 -42.42 33.57
N PHE A 368 -53.99 -42.62 34.76
CA PHE A 368 -52.97 -41.65 35.25
C PHE A 368 -51.73 -41.65 34.39
N PHE A 369 -51.31 -42.74 33.77
CA PHE A 369 -50.22 -42.80 32.85
C PHE A 369 -50.43 -41.84 31.68
N TYR A 370 -51.58 -41.92 31.03
CA TYR A 370 -51.91 -41.05 29.90
C TYR A 370 -52.08 -39.59 30.33
N ALA A 371 -52.69 -39.36 31.52
CA ALA A 371 -52.87 -38.01 32.03
C ALA A 371 -51.53 -37.30 32.36
N ILE A 372 -50.59 -38.02 33.01
CA ILE A 372 -49.27 -37.50 33.37
C ILE A 372 -48.45 -37.27 32.10
N THR A 373 -48.47 -38.22 31.15
CA THR A 373 -47.75 -38.04 29.86
C THR A 373 -48.28 -36.83 29.08
N ALA A 374 -49.59 -36.66 28.99
CA ALA A 374 -50.19 -35.49 28.35
C ALA A 374 -49.82 -34.18 29.06
N LEU A 375 -49.74 -34.17 30.38
CA LEU A 375 -49.36 -33.01 31.18
C LEU A 375 -47.88 -32.65 30.94
N ILE A 376 -46.97 -33.63 30.89
CA ILE A 376 -45.56 -33.42 30.60
C ILE A 376 -45.40 -32.80 29.19
N VAL A 377 -46.00 -33.40 28.18
CA VAL A 377 -45.93 -32.93 26.80
C VAL A 377 -46.50 -31.51 26.65
N SER A 378 -47.66 -31.25 27.30
CA SER A 378 -48.29 -29.92 27.31
C SER A 378 -47.43 -28.87 28.00
N SER A 379 -46.78 -29.21 29.16
CA SER A 379 -45.88 -28.30 29.85
C SER A 379 -44.62 -28.01 29.04
N MET A 380 -44.03 -29.03 28.42
CA MET A 380 -42.89 -28.86 27.51
C MET A 380 -43.24 -27.92 26.33
N GLY A 381 -44.40 -28.15 25.68
CA GLY A 381 -44.86 -27.29 24.59
C GLY A 381 -45.09 -25.84 25.04
N SER A 382 -45.69 -25.66 26.22
CA SER A 382 -45.91 -24.31 26.80
C SER A 382 -44.64 -23.58 27.10
N ILE A 383 -43.64 -24.26 27.69
CA ILE A 383 -42.31 -23.69 27.97
C ILE A 383 -41.61 -23.31 26.65
N PHE A 384 -41.59 -24.19 25.67
CA PHE A 384 -40.99 -23.92 24.36
C PHE A 384 -41.63 -22.70 23.65
N VAL A 385 -42.96 -22.64 23.65
CA VAL A 385 -43.70 -21.50 23.09
C VAL A 385 -43.42 -20.20 23.87
N ALA A 386 -43.32 -20.26 25.19
CA ALA A 386 -42.98 -19.10 26.00
C ALA A 386 -41.59 -18.57 25.68
N PHE A 387 -40.58 -19.45 25.60
CA PHE A 387 -39.21 -19.05 25.24
C PHE A 387 -39.12 -18.49 23.82
N THR A 388 -39.76 -19.13 22.85
CA THR A 388 -39.76 -18.62 21.46
C THR A 388 -40.50 -17.28 21.31
N ARG A 389 -41.60 -17.07 22.04
CA ARG A 389 -42.29 -15.76 22.09
C ARG A 389 -41.44 -14.69 22.75
N TYR A 390 -40.77 -15.03 23.85
CA TYR A 390 -39.85 -14.13 24.54
C TYR A 390 -38.70 -13.74 23.61
N GLY A 391 -38.06 -14.73 22.96
CA GLY A 391 -36.97 -14.47 22.02
C GLY A 391 -37.38 -13.59 20.83
N ARG A 392 -38.59 -13.78 20.28
CA ARG A 392 -39.12 -12.88 19.23
C ARG A 392 -39.39 -11.46 19.73
N ARG A 393 -39.87 -11.30 20.99
CA ARG A 393 -40.14 -10.01 21.59
C ARG A 393 -38.85 -9.21 21.80
N GLU A 394 -37.79 -9.86 22.21
CA GLU A 394 -36.45 -9.27 22.38
C GLU A 394 -35.63 -9.22 21.09
N LYS A 395 -36.22 -9.53 19.91
CA LYS A 395 -35.54 -9.58 18.61
C LYS A 395 -34.29 -10.49 18.58
N LEU A 396 -34.27 -11.51 19.44
CA LEU A 396 -33.19 -12.51 19.47
C LEU A 396 -33.29 -13.52 18.32
N PHE A 397 -34.49 -13.65 17.75
CA PHE A 397 -34.80 -14.53 16.60
C PHE A 397 -35.31 -13.74 15.42
#